data_3d264ed0a8c4660a666dee2f4f36cf91
#
_entry.id   3d264ed0a8c4660a666dee2f4f36cf91
#
_cell.length_a   1.000
_cell.length_b   1.000
_cell.length_c   1.000
_cell.angle_alpha   90.00
_cell.angle_beta   90.00
_cell.angle_gamma   90.00
#
_symmetry.space_group_name_H-M   'P 1'
#
loop_
_entity.id
_entity.type
_entity.pdbx_description
1 polymer ?
#
loop_
_entity_poly.entity_id
_entity_poly.type
_entity_poly.pdbx_seq_one_letter_code
_entity_poly.pdbx_strand_id
1 'polypeptide(L)'
;EKLETIIWDRRVSQFDGKSFYKEGNVYKYSPNNFCIKAFTSNAKEADTNVPIESIHVNKDTMSLTEGESATLTATISPSNTTLDKTVKWSSSNTAVASVDSAGKVTAKKAGTAVITATSSNGKSASCTVTVKQKDTYTGLRDVNGTLTYFTNGQADKTYTGFVSYAGNNYYVINGVVDTSYTNVTYDGKDWLYVENGKVRYDYTGIRPNENGWWRIENGK
;
A
#
# COMPACT_ATOMS: atom_id res chain seq x y z
N GLU A 1 6.20 50.79 -10.48
CA GLU A 1 4.73 50.66 -10.38
C GLU A 1 4.21 49.89 -11.58
N LYS A 2 3.56 48.77 -11.33
CA LYS A 2 3.05 47.88 -12.36
C LYS A 2 1.63 48.33 -12.74
N LEU A 3 1.41 48.74 -13.98
CA LEU A 3 0.08 49.04 -14.52
C LEU A 3 -0.66 47.72 -14.75
N GLU A 4 -1.62 47.40 -13.90
CA GLU A 4 -2.23 46.07 -13.93
C GLU A 4 -3.52 45.96 -14.75
N THR A 5 -4.27 47.04 -15.00
CA THR A 5 -5.47 46.95 -15.89
C THR A 5 -5.95 48.34 -16.30
N ILE A 6 -6.20 48.55 -17.58
CA ILE A 6 -6.94 49.70 -18.13
C ILE A 6 -8.40 49.26 -18.30
N ILE A 7 -9.28 49.79 -17.48
CA ILE A 7 -10.73 49.55 -17.63
C ILE A 7 -11.35 50.67 -18.46
N TRP A 8 -11.89 50.32 -19.64
CA TRP A 8 -12.69 51.22 -20.44
C TRP A 8 -14.14 51.20 -19.95
N ASP A 9 -14.62 52.29 -19.37
CA ASP A 9 -16.05 52.44 -19.08
C ASP A 9 -16.76 52.88 -20.37
N ARG A 10 -17.54 51.97 -20.99
CA ARG A 10 -18.34 52.23 -22.21
C ARG A 10 -19.43 53.27 -22.03
N ARG A 11 -19.66 53.80 -20.85
CA ARG A 11 -20.71 54.81 -20.59
C ARG A 11 -20.30 56.23 -20.92
N VAL A 12 -19.07 56.46 -21.32
CA VAL A 12 -18.65 57.77 -21.85
C VAL A 12 -18.81 57.77 -23.36
N SER A 13 -19.98 58.12 -23.83
CA SER A 13 -20.37 58.05 -25.27
C SER A 13 -19.92 59.25 -26.10
N GLN A 14 -19.26 60.26 -25.55
CA GLN A 14 -18.70 61.39 -26.28
C GLN A 14 -17.37 61.85 -25.66
N PHE A 15 -16.29 61.57 -26.35
CA PHE A 15 -15.01 62.24 -26.13
C PHE A 15 -14.97 63.45 -27.06
N ASP A 16 -15.20 64.63 -26.51
CA ASP A 16 -15.11 65.93 -27.25
C ASP A 16 -13.67 66.47 -27.26
N GLY A 17 -12.69 65.59 -27.12
CA GLY A 17 -11.27 65.98 -27.11
C GLY A 17 -10.78 66.65 -25.81
N LYS A 18 -11.54 66.60 -24.75
CA LYS A 18 -11.17 67.22 -23.46
C LYS A 18 -10.57 66.24 -22.48
N SER A 19 -9.47 66.58 -21.88
CA SER A 19 -8.83 65.79 -20.84
C SER A 19 -9.21 66.29 -19.46
N PHE A 20 -9.55 65.39 -18.57
CA PHE A 20 -9.86 65.69 -17.18
C PHE A 20 -8.76 65.14 -16.23
N TYR A 21 -8.42 65.84 -15.20
CA TYR A 21 -7.58 65.31 -14.12
C TYR A 21 -8.30 65.47 -12.79
N LYS A 22 -7.97 64.58 -11.85
CA LYS A 22 -8.57 64.59 -10.51
C LYS A 22 -7.61 65.28 -9.54
N GLU A 23 -8.09 66.27 -8.81
CA GLU A 23 -7.40 66.89 -7.73
C GLU A 23 -8.26 66.77 -6.46
N GLY A 24 -7.87 65.97 -5.53
CA GLY A 24 -8.73 65.57 -4.42
C GLY A 24 -9.96 64.80 -4.88
N ASN A 25 -11.17 65.20 -4.52
CA ASN A 25 -12.44 64.60 -4.92
C ASN A 25 -13.08 65.31 -6.09
N VAL A 26 -12.42 66.21 -6.80
CA VAL A 26 -12.95 67.02 -7.89
C VAL A 26 -12.23 66.71 -9.18
N TYR A 27 -12.98 66.53 -10.27
CA TYR A 27 -12.44 66.41 -11.63
C TYR A 27 -12.33 67.77 -12.27
N LYS A 28 -11.11 68.15 -12.72
CA LYS A 28 -10.84 69.45 -13.39
C LYS A 28 -10.54 69.23 -14.86
N TYR A 29 -11.02 70.10 -15.69
CA TYR A 29 -10.79 70.15 -17.13
C TYR A 29 -9.40 70.72 -17.46
N SER A 30 -8.65 70.07 -18.35
CA SER A 30 -7.39 70.56 -18.88
C SER A 30 -7.50 70.74 -20.40
N PRO A 31 -7.37 71.98 -20.91
CA PRO A 31 -7.52 72.23 -22.35
C PRO A 31 -6.33 71.78 -23.20
N ASN A 32 -5.21 71.42 -22.61
CA ASN A 32 -3.93 71.28 -23.33
C ASN A 32 -3.18 69.95 -23.16
N ASN A 33 -3.76 68.90 -22.60
CA ASN A 33 -3.02 67.67 -22.45
C ASN A 33 -3.91 66.41 -22.59
N PHE A 34 -3.50 65.53 -23.46
CA PHE A 34 -3.95 64.14 -23.44
C PHE A 34 -3.32 63.44 -22.27
N CYS A 35 -3.99 63.41 -21.15
CA CYS A 35 -3.60 62.59 -20.03
C CYS A 35 -4.49 61.38 -19.96
N ILE A 36 -3.99 60.25 -20.41
CA ILE A 36 -4.59 58.96 -20.05
C ILE A 36 -4.29 58.77 -18.58
N LYS A 37 -5.24 59.06 -17.70
CA LYS A 37 -5.15 58.67 -16.30
C LYS A 37 -5.61 57.24 -16.18
N ALA A 38 -4.67 56.39 -15.90
CA ALA A 38 -5.00 55.08 -15.34
C ALA A 38 -5.65 55.34 -13.97
N PHE A 39 -6.91 55.02 -13.82
CA PHE A 39 -7.54 54.91 -12.52
C PHE A 39 -7.06 53.58 -11.94
N THR A 40 -6.11 53.64 -11.03
CA THR A 40 -5.96 52.54 -10.10
C THR A 40 -7.22 52.54 -9.24
N SER A 41 -8.23 51.73 -9.57
CA SER A 41 -9.16 51.36 -8.52
C SER A 41 -8.33 50.77 -7.39
N ASN A 42 -8.57 51.17 -6.17
CA ASN A 42 -8.26 50.32 -5.00
C ASN A 42 -9.25 49.13 -5.09
N ALA A 43 -9.20 48.37 -6.21
CA ALA A 43 -9.68 47.03 -6.17
C ALA A 43 -8.86 46.40 -5.08
N LYS A 44 -9.46 46.22 -3.93
CA LYS A 44 -8.98 45.29 -2.89
C LYS A 44 -8.43 44.14 -3.69
N GLU A 45 -7.09 43.95 -3.68
CA GLU A 45 -6.50 42.80 -4.36
C GLU A 45 -7.41 41.63 -4.04
N ALA A 46 -7.97 41.01 -5.06
CA ALA A 46 -8.83 39.86 -4.84
C ALA A 46 -7.96 38.93 -4.00
N ASP A 47 -8.41 38.63 -2.80
CA ASP A 47 -7.69 37.73 -1.90
C ASP A 47 -7.44 36.45 -2.70
N THR A 48 -6.25 36.35 -3.29
CA THR A 48 -5.87 35.24 -4.15
C THR A 48 -5.52 34.00 -3.30
N ASN A 49 -5.70 34.12 -1.97
CA ASN A 49 -5.47 33.03 -1.06
C ASN A 49 -6.58 31.98 -1.22
N VAL A 50 -6.28 30.93 -1.98
CA VAL A 50 -7.17 29.77 -2.15
C VAL A 50 -6.81 28.75 -1.09
N PRO A 51 -7.62 28.59 -0.03
CA PRO A 51 -7.34 27.65 1.05
C PRO A 51 -7.48 26.19 0.60
N ILE A 52 -6.85 25.28 1.36
CA ILE A 52 -7.15 23.87 1.24
C ILE A 52 -8.49 23.60 1.93
N GLU A 53 -9.45 23.09 1.18
CA GLU A 53 -10.80 22.77 1.66
C GLU A 53 -10.86 21.34 2.22
N SER A 54 -10.22 20.42 1.51
CA SER A 54 -10.17 19.01 1.89
C SER A 54 -8.89 18.31 1.46
N ILE A 55 -8.62 17.18 2.10
CA ILE A 55 -7.60 16.21 1.73
C ILE A 55 -8.26 14.83 1.67
N HIS A 56 -7.88 14.01 0.73
CA HIS A 56 -8.37 12.64 0.57
C HIS A 56 -7.19 11.68 0.41
N VAL A 57 -7.32 10.48 0.95
CA VAL A 57 -6.39 9.38 0.71
C VAL A 57 -7.02 8.39 -0.27
N ASN A 58 -6.21 7.73 -1.07
CA ASN A 58 -6.68 6.82 -2.12
C ASN A 58 -7.30 5.51 -1.60
N LYS A 59 -7.23 5.24 -0.29
CA LYS A 59 -7.82 4.06 0.36
C LYS A 59 -8.25 4.40 1.78
N ASP A 60 -9.46 4.02 2.17
CA ASP A 60 -9.95 4.15 3.54
C ASP A 60 -9.49 3.00 4.43
N THR A 61 -9.25 1.83 3.83
CA THR A 61 -8.76 0.63 4.50
C THR A 61 -7.69 -0.08 3.68
N MET A 62 -6.77 -0.77 4.36
CA MET A 62 -5.69 -1.54 3.76
C MET A 62 -5.39 -2.77 4.62
N SER A 63 -5.17 -3.92 3.98
CA SER A 63 -4.68 -5.13 4.65
C SER A 63 -3.31 -5.48 4.11
N LEU A 64 -2.35 -5.67 5.02
CA LEU A 64 -0.97 -6.06 4.73
C LEU A 64 -0.58 -7.23 5.63
N THR A 65 0.41 -8.02 5.21
CA THR A 65 1.06 -9.03 6.05
C THR A 65 2.35 -8.44 6.64
N GLU A 66 2.77 -8.92 7.80
CA GLU A 66 4.05 -8.51 8.40
C GLU A 66 5.20 -8.58 7.39
N GLY A 67 5.96 -7.46 7.27
CA GLY A 67 7.05 -7.27 6.32
C GLY A 67 6.63 -6.69 4.97
N GLU A 68 5.34 -6.64 4.64
CA GLU A 68 4.86 -6.02 3.41
C GLU A 68 4.84 -4.49 3.51
N SER A 69 4.84 -3.84 2.34
CA SER A 69 4.71 -2.40 2.22
C SER A 69 3.77 -2.04 1.08
N ALA A 70 3.04 -0.92 1.25
CA ALA A 70 2.20 -0.34 0.20
C ALA A 70 2.21 1.19 0.32
N THR A 71 1.91 1.89 -0.76
CA THR A 71 1.91 3.35 -0.77
C THR A 71 0.48 3.89 -0.74
N LEU A 72 0.23 4.81 0.18
CA LEU A 72 -0.93 5.69 0.19
C LEU A 72 -0.59 6.99 -0.54
N THR A 73 -1.55 7.50 -1.30
CA THR A 73 -1.46 8.81 -1.92
C THR A 73 -2.52 9.72 -1.34
N ALA A 74 -2.16 10.98 -1.11
CA ALA A 74 -3.08 12.01 -0.64
C ALA A 74 -3.32 13.03 -1.74
N THR A 75 -4.57 13.44 -1.92
CA THR A 75 -4.99 14.46 -2.88
C THR A 75 -5.60 15.63 -2.13
N ILE A 76 -5.13 16.84 -2.43
CA ILE A 76 -5.59 18.10 -1.85
C ILE A 76 -6.59 18.75 -2.80
N SER A 77 -7.67 19.27 -2.26
CA SER A 77 -8.69 20.04 -2.98
C SER A 77 -8.88 21.42 -2.35
N PRO A 78 -9.03 22.48 -3.17
CA PRO A 78 -8.90 22.48 -4.63
C PRO A 78 -7.44 22.37 -5.09
N SER A 79 -7.20 21.85 -6.29
CA SER A 79 -5.84 21.64 -6.82
C SER A 79 -5.07 22.93 -7.09
N ASN A 80 -5.79 24.07 -7.25
CA ASN A 80 -5.23 25.41 -7.43
C ASN A 80 -5.01 26.17 -6.11
N THR A 81 -5.03 25.49 -4.98
CA THR A 81 -4.70 26.11 -3.68
C THR A 81 -3.37 26.85 -3.74
N THR A 82 -3.29 28.00 -3.07
CA THR A 82 -2.08 28.81 -2.94
C THR A 82 -1.28 28.44 -1.69
N LEU A 83 -1.83 27.60 -0.81
CA LEU A 83 -1.15 27.08 0.35
C LEU A 83 -0.12 26.01 0.00
N ASP A 84 0.81 25.78 0.91
CA ASP A 84 1.76 24.66 0.79
C ASP A 84 1.00 23.33 0.69
N LYS A 85 1.29 22.57 -0.36
CA LYS A 85 0.69 21.26 -0.65
C LYS A 85 1.41 20.11 0.01
N THR A 86 2.39 20.38 0.86
CA THR A 86 3.09 19.34 1.63
C THR A 86 2.12 18.61 2.55
N VAL A 87 2.12 17.29 2.46
CA VAL A 87 1.31 16.40 3.31
C VAL A 87 2.19 15.81 4.39
N LYS A 88 1.76 15.95 5.64
CA LYS A 88 2.39 15.30 6.78
C LYS A 88 1.70 13.98 7.07
N TRP A 89 2.46 12.90 7.06
CA TRP A 89 1.98 11.57 7.38
C TRP A 89 2.28 11.20 8.83
N SER A 90 1.35 10.49 9.46
CA SER A 90 1.52 9.96 10.81
C SER A 90 0.83 8.61 10.97
N SER A 91 1.28 7.82 11.94
CA SER A 91 0.67 6.54 12.33
C SER A 91 0.27 6.58 13.79
N SER A 92 -0.92 6.09 14.11
CA SER A 92 -1.41 5.94 15.48
C SER A 92 -0.65 4.87 16.27
N ASN A 93 -0.01 3.91 15.57
CA ASN A 93 0.79 2.86 16.19
C ASN A 93 1.94 2.44 15.26
N THR A 94 3.10 3.05 15.44
CA THR A 94 4.31 2.80 14.62
C THR A 94 4.95 1.44 14.87
N ALA A 95 4.55 0.72 15.93
CA ALA A 95 4.98 -0.66 16.18
C ALA A 95 4.20 -1.66 15.31
N VAL A 96 2.95 -1.33 14.93
CA VAL A 96 2.12 -2.13 14.02
C VAL A 96 2.42 -1.77 12.57
N ALA A 97 2.29 -0.49 12.22
CA ALA A 97 2.59 0.01 10.88
C ALA A 97 3.21 1.40 10.95
N SER A 98 4.31 1.63 10.25
CA SER A 98 4.92 2.95 10.09
C SER A 98 4.62 3.51 8.71
N VAL A 99 4.69 4.84 8.58
CA VAL A 99 4.57 5.55 7.30
C VAL A 99 5.73 6.52 7.16
N ASP A 100 6.26 6.67 5.96
CA ASP A 100 7.28 7.68 5.65
C ASP A 100 6.67 8.95 5.03
N SER A 101 7.53 9.94 4.73
CA SER A 101 7.11 11.22 4.14
C SER A 101 6.52 11.10 2.74
N ALA A 102 6.78 10.00 2.03
CA ALA A 102 6.24 9.70 0.70
C ALA A 102 4.91 8.92 0.75
N GLY A 103 4.39 8.63 1.95
CA GLY A 103 3.17 7.85 2.14
C GLY A 103 3.36 6.34 2.02
N LYS A 104 4.62 5.83 1.99
CA LYS A 104 4.89 4.41 2.01
C LYS A 104 4.65 3.86 3.41
N VAL A 105 3.65 2.99 3.52
CA VAL A 105 3.29 2.27 4.74
C VAL A 105 4.07 0.97 4.79
N THR A 106 4.70 0.67 5.93
CA THR A 106 5.41 -0.59 6.19
C THR A 106 4.76 -1.31 7.36
N ALA A 107 4.27 -2.53 7.10
CA ALA A 107 3.68 -3.42 8.11
C ALA A 107 4.79 -4.09 8.94
N LYS A 108 4.75 -3.94 10.27
CA LYS A 108 5.80 -4.43 11.16
C LYS A 108 5.34 -5.59 12.04
N LYS A 109 4.15 -5.50 12.61
CA LYS A 109 3.61 -6.49 13.55
C LYS A 109 2.10 -6.58 13.39
N ALA A 110 1.54 -7.76 13.56
CA ALA A 110 0.10 -7.99 13.53
C ALA A 110 -0.67 -7.06 14.48
N GLY A 111 -1.77 -6.50 13.98
CA GLY A 111 -2.60 -5.53 14.68
C GLY A 111 -3.23 -4.52 13.74
N THR A 112 -3.74 -3.41 14.31
CA THR A 112 -4.36 -2.33 13.54
C THR A 112 -3.68 -1.01 13.87
N ALA A 113 -3.46 -0.19 12.85
CA ALA A 113 -2.98 1.19 12.96
C ALA A 113 -3.77 2.10 12.02
N VAL A 114 -3.98 3.35 12.42
CA VAL A 114 -4.57 4.38 11.56
C VAL A 114 -3.44 5.26 11.01
N ILE A 115 -3.32 5.33 9.69
CA ILE A 115 -2.40 6.22 9.00
C ILE A 115 -3.16 7.48 8.61
N THR A 116 -2.66 8.63 9.01
CA THR A 116 -3.29 9.93 8.79
C THR A 116 -2.41 10.83 7.93
N ALA A 117 -3.01 11.40 6.90
CA ALA A 117 -2.45 12.47 6.07
C ALA A 117 -3.00 13.81 6.55
N THR A 118 -2.15 14.79 6.81
CA THR A 118 -2.53 16.12 7.28
C THR A 118 -1.93 17.19 6.37
N SER A 119 -2.75 18.12 5.90
CA SER A 119 -2.33 19.27 5.10
C SER A 119 -1.76 20.39 5.94
N SER A 120 -1.13 21.40 5.29
CA SER A 120 -0.52 22.56 5.96
C SER A 120 -1.51 23.38 6.81
N ASN A 121 -2.80 23.39 6.47
CA ASN A 121 -3.85 24.09 7.23
C ASN A 121 -4.66 23.17 8.16
N GLY A 122 -4.19 21.93 8.43
CA GLY A 122 -4.78 21.03 9.42
C GLY A 122 -5.93 20.17 8.93
N LYS A 123 -6.29 20.19 7.63
CA LYS A 123 -7.24 19.21 7.08
C LYS A 123 -6.62 17.83 7.08
N SER A 124 -7.37 16.80 7.39
CA SER A 124 -6.86 15.43 7.50
C SER A 124 -7.77 14.40 6.85
N ALA A 125 -7.14 13.31 6.39
CA ALA A 125 -7.80 12.09 5.93
C ALA A 125 -7.02 10.88 6.45
N SER A 126 -7.66 9.74 6.62
CA SER A 126 -7.02 8.57 7.23
C SER A 126 -7.35 7.28 6.51
N CYS A 127 -6.45 6.31 6.66
CA CYS A 127 -6.61 4.93 6.22
C CYS A 127 -6.38 4.00 7.41
N THR A 128 -7.31 3.06 7.63
CA THR A 128 -7.15 2.00 8.63
C THR A 128 -6.34 0.86 8.03
N VAL A 129 -5.18 0.57 8.61
CA VAL A 129 -4.28 -0.49 8.18
C VAL A 129 -4.38 -1.66 9.15
N THR A 130 -4.81 -2.82 8.63
CA THR A 130 -4.80 -4.09 9.37
C THR A 130 -3.59 -4.90 8.94
N VAL A 131 -2.71 -5.20 9.86
CA VAL A 131 -1.55 -6.05 9.63
C VAL A 131 -1.85 -7.47 10.11
N LYS A 132 -1.71 -8.44 9.21
CA LYS A 132 -1.85 -9.86 9.51
C LYS A 132 -0.49 -10.44 9.88
N GLN A 133 -0.49 -11.41 10.80
CA GLN A 133 0.72 -12.15 11.12
C GLN A 133 1.22 -12.91 9.89
N LYS A 134 2.52 -12.89 9.68
CA LYS A 134 3.15 -13.70 8.64
C LYS A 134 3.14 -15.17 9.07
N ASP A 135 2.63 -16.04 8.22
CA ASP A 135 2.72 -17.48 8.44
C ASP A 135 4.17 -17.94 8.16
N THR A 136 4.81 -18.49 9.18
CA THR A 136 6.19 -19.00 9.10
C THR A 136 6.26 -20.52 9.26
N TYR A 137 5.12 -21.19 9.28
CA TYR A 137 5.05 -22.62 9.47
C TYR A 137 5.79 -23.39 8.35
N THR A 138 6.56 -24.39 8.76
CA THR A 138 7.20 -25.34 7.83
C THR A 138 6.86 -26.76 8.30
N GLY A 139 6.35 -27.56 7.38
CA GLY A 139 5.90 -28.93 7.65
C GLY A 139 4.61 -29.29 6.94
N LEU A 140 3.99 -30.41 7.31
CA LEU A 140 2.73 -30.87 6.73
C LEU A 140 1.52 -30.17 7.39
N ARG A 141 0.55 -29.81 6.56
CA ARG A 141 -0.82 -29.41 6.95
C ARG A 141 -1.83 -30.20 6.14
N ASP A 142 -2.95 -30.54 6.76
CA ASP A 142 -4.11 -31.03 6.04
C ASP A 142 -4.80 -29.85 5.33
N VAL A 143 -4.88 -29.96 4.01
CA VAL A 143 -5.59 -29.01 3.16
C VAL A 143 -6.69 -29.78 2.43
N ASN A 144 -7.92 -29.70 2.94
CA ASN A 144 -9.08 -30.39 2.38
C ASN A 144 -8.88 -31.91 2.22
N GLY A 145 -8.32 -32.56 3.22
CA GLY A 145 -8.05 -34.02 3.22
C GLY A 145 -6.75 -34.44 2.53
N THR A 146 -5.96 -33.48 2.04
CA THR A 146 -4.64 -33.74 1.44
C THR A 146 -3.54 -33.18 2.31
N LEU A 147 -2.63 -34.03 2.79
CA LEU A 147 -1.45 -33.59 3.54
C LEU A 147 -0.48 -32.91 2.57
N THR A 148 -0.36 -31.59 2.71
CA THR A 148 0.47 -30.72 1.87
C THR A 148 1.63 -30.15 2.68
N TYR A 149 2.82 -30.13 2.09
CA TYR A 149 4.01 -29.58 2.71
C TYR A 149 4.11 -28.07 2.48
N PHE A 150 4.42 -27.34 3.53
CA PHE A 150 4.58 -25.90 3.55
C PHE A 150 6.00 -25.53 3.95
N THR A 151 6.51 -24.50 3.32
CA THR A 151 7.75 -23.82 3.72
C THR A 151 7.43 -22.34 3.96
N ASN A 152 7.69 -21.85 5.19
CA ASN A 152 7.38 -20.47 5.57
C ASN A 152 5.93 -20.03 5.23
N GLY A 153 4.96 -20.92 5.52
CA GLY A 153 3.55 -20.65 5.32
C GLY A 153 3.06 -20.76 3.86
N GLN A 154 3.93 -21.08 2.93
CA GLN A 154 3.58 -21.28 1.52
C GLN A 154 3.64 -22.77 1.15
N ALA A 155 2.67 -23.26 0.38
CA ALA A 155 2.71 -24.63 -0.13
C ALA A 155 3.94 -24.81 -1.03
N ASP A 156 4.80 -25.75 -0.66
CA ASP A 156 6.05 -26.03 -1.37
C ASP A 156 5.90 -27.27 -2.26
N LYS A 157 5.59 -27.06 -3.50
CA LYS A 157 5.40 -28.12 -4.52
C LYS A 157 6.72 -28.76 -4.98
N THR A 158 7.85 -28.29 -4.52
CA THR A 158 9.17 -28.83 -4.91
C THR A 158 9.72 -29.81 -3.88
N TYR A 159 9.18 -29.78 -2.66
CA TYR A 159 9.67 -30.65 -1.60
C TYR A 159 9.37 -32.12 -1.86
N THR A 160 10.39 -32.97 -1.76
CA THR A 160 10.28 -34.44 -1.76
C THR A 160 11.16 -34.97 -0.65
N GLY A 161 10.58 -35.79 0.25
CA GLY A 161 11.29 -36.35 1.39
C GLY A 161 10.38 -36.79 2.53
N PHE A 162 11.00 -37.24 3.63
CA PHE A 162 10.27 -37.68 4.81
C PHE A 162 9.93 -36.52 5.75
N VAL A 163 8.70 -36.51 6.26
CA VAL A 163 8.21 -35.48 7.21
C VAL A 163 7.36 -36.13 8.29
N SER A 164 7.56 -35.73 9.54
CA SER A 164 6.71 -36.11 10.66
C SER A 164 5.50 -35.22 10.79
N TYR A 165 4.31 -35.81 10.99
CA TYR A 165 3.06 -35.12 11.22
C TYR A 165 2.13 -35.95 12.09
N ALA A 166 1.58 -35.34 13.17
CA ALA A 166 0.63 -35.99 14.07
C ALA A 166 1.10 -37.37 14.57
N GLY A 167 2.39 -37.51 14.93
CA GLY A 167 2.97 -38.74 15.46
C GLY A 167 3.27 -39.84 14.42
N ASN A 168 3.12 -39.55 13.14
CA ASN A 168 3.44 -40.47 12.04
C ASN A 168 4.52 -39.85 11.14
N ASN A 169 5.23 -40.70 10.39
CA ASN A 169 6.14 -40.26 9.34
C ASN A 169 5.55 -40.57 7.98
N TYR A 170 5.62 -39.55 7.11
CA TYR A 170 5.09 -39.60 5.76
C TYR A 170 6.19 -39.32 4.74
N TYR A 171 6.05 -39.91 3.56
CA TYR A 171 6.87 -39.58 2.40
C TYR A 171 6.11 -38.61 1.50
N VAL A 172 6.69 -37.47 1.29
CA VAL A 172 6.13 -36.37 0.47
C VAL A 172 6.78 -36.41 -0.90
N ILE A 173 6.00 -36.26 -1.94
CA ILE A 173 6.45 -36.16 -3.32
C ILE A 173 5.83 -34.88 -3.92
N ASN A 174 6.68 -34.00 -4.42
CA ASN A 174 6.22 -32.74 -5.05
C ASN A 174 5.26 -31.94 -4.16
N GLY A 175 5.57 -31.88 -2.86
CA GLY A 175 4.83 -31.09 -1.88
C GLY A 175 3.57 -31.73 -1.31
N VAL A 176 3.22 -32.96 -1.67
CA VAL A 176 2.04 -33.67 -1.14
C VAL A 176 2.39 -35.08 -0.70
N VAL A 177 1.68 -35.59 0.30
CA VAL A 177 1.73 -37.04 0.62
C VAL A 177 0.92 -37.77 -0.43
N ASP A 178 1.61 -38.54 -1.28
CA ASP A 178 0.97 -39.37 -2.29
C ASP A 178 0.50 -40.69 -1.67
N THR A 179 -0.79 -40.80 -1.43
CA THR A 179 -1.40 -42.01 -0.86
C THR A 179 -1.38 -43.23 -1.80
N SER A 180 -0.99 -43.06 -3.05
CA SER A 180 -0.74 -44.19 -3.97
C SER A 180 0.69 -44.73 -3.87
N TYR A 181 1.61 -43.96 -3.23
CA TYR A 181 3.02 -44.33 -3.15
C TYR A 181 3.24 -45.43 -2.14
N THR A 182 3.72 -46.57 -2.63
CA THR A 182 4.11 -47.74 -1.80
C THR A 182 5.43 -48.28 -2.32
N ASN A 183 6.50 -48.17 -1.47
CA ASN A 183 7.84 -48.55 -1.88
C ASN A 183 8.76 -48.70 -0.65
N VAL A 184 9.97 -49.27 -0.84
CA VAL A 184 11.08 -49.21 0.12
C VAL A 184 11.97 -48.04 -0.28
N THR A 185 12.05 -47.02 0.58
CA THR A 185 12.64 -45.71 0.24
C THR A 185 13.72 -45.37 1.27
N TYR A 186 14.86 -44.81 0.81
CA TYR A 186 15.97 -44.40 1.67
C TYR A 186 15.74 -42.98 2.22
N ASP A 187 15.83 -42.81 3.55
CA ASP A 187 15.64 -41.52 4.24
C ASP A 187 16.94 -40.72 4.45
N GLY A 188 18.09 -41.25 3.98
CA GLY A 188 19.42 -40.72 4.22
C GLY A 188 20.19 -41.47 5.28
N LYS A 189 19.52 -42.37 6.03
CA LYS A 189 20.09 -43.21 7.07
C LYS A 189 19.64 -44.67 6.96
N ASP A 190 18.33 -44.88 6.84
CA ASP A 190 17.70 -46.20 6.83
C ASP A 190 16.87 -46.37 5.55
N TRP A 191 16.66 -47.61 5.11
CA TRP A 191 15.67 -47.98 4.12
C TRP A 191 14.34 -48.25 4.83
N LEU A 192 13.32 -47.40 4.53
CA LEU A 192 12.03 -47.43 5.19
C LEU A 192 10.96 -48.01 4.27
N TYR A 193 10.08 -48.85 4.80
CA TYR A 193 8.90 -49.28 4.07
C TYR A 193 7.81 -48.24 4.19
N VAL A 194 7.44 -47.67 3.06
CA VAL A 194 6.33 -46.71 2.90
C VAL A 194 5.17 -47.42 2.25
N GLU A 195 3.99 -47.31 2.83
CA GLU A 195 2.73 -47.83 2.27
C GLU A 195 1.69 -46.70 2.30
N ASN A 196 1.09 -46.45 1.15
CA ASN A 196 0.10 -45.37 0.99
C ASN A 196 0.64 -44.01 1.49
N GLY A 197 1.89 -43.68 1.19
CA GLY A 197 2.55 -42.46 1.58
C GLY A 197 2.99 -42.37 3.04
N LYS A 198 2.69 -43.40 3.87
CA LYS A 198 3.02 -43.43 5.29
C LYS A 198 4.07 -44.48 5.61
N VAL A 199 5.05 -44.15 6.46
CA VAL A 199 6.04 -45.13 6.95
C VAL A 199 5.35 -46.14 7.88
N ARG A 200 5.57 -47.44 7.62
CA ARG A 200 4.94 -48.54 8.34
C ARG A 200 5.97 -49.24 9.25
N TYR A 201 6.17 -48.71 10.43
CA TYR A 201 7.06 -49.30 11.45
C TYR A 201 6.54 -50.60 12.03
N ASP A 202 5.30 -50.93 11.83
CA ASP A 202 4.63 -52.17 12.22
C ASP A 202 4.79 -53.31 11.21
N TYR A 203 5.40 -53.03 10.05
CA TYR A 203 5.54 -54.02 8.98
C TYR A 203 6.83 -54.83 9.14
N THR A 204 6.71 -56.17 9.04
CA THR A 204 7.81 -57.14 8.88
C THR A 204 7.49 -58.08 7.75
N GLY A 205 8.41 -58.24 6.80
CA GLY A 205 8.19 -59.04 5.60
C GLY A 205 9.20 -58.74 4.49
N ILE A 206 8.86 -59.19 3.28
CA ILE A 206 9.71 -58.99 2.10
C ILE A 206 8.99 -58.04 1.14
N ARG A 207 9.68 -57.02 0.64
CA ARG A 207 9.17 -56.08 -0.35
C ARG A 207 10.21 -55.81 -1.43
N PRO A 208 9.81 -55.64 -2.69
CA PRO A 208 10.71 -55.23 -3.75
C PRO A 208 10.75 -53.70 -3.85
N ASN A 209 11.84 -53.18 -4.41
CA ASN A 209 11.95 -51.84 -5.02
C ASN A 209 12.77 -51.99 -6.32
N GLU A 210 13.13 -50.86 -6.94
CA GLU A 210 13.94 -50.82 -8.16
C GLU A 210 15.35 -51.42 -8.00
N ASN A 211 15.86 -51.51 -6.76
CA ASN A 211 17.18 -52.07 -6.43
C ASN A 211 17.14 -53.54 -6.02
N GLY A 212 15.95 -54.19 -5.98
CA GLY A 212 15.80 -55.59 -5.65
C GLY A 212 14.78 -55.90 -4.53
N TRP A 213 14.95 -57.06 -3.88
CA TRP A 213 14.08 -57.54 -2.80
C TRP A 213 14.70 -57.21 -1.45
N TRP A 214 13.91 -56.64 -0.57
CA TRP A 214 14.32 -56.22 0.75
C TRP A 214 13.55 -56.98 1.83
N ARG A 215 14.28 -57.49 2.82
CA ARG A 215 13.71 -57.95 4.08
C ARG A 215 13.52 -56.78 5.00
N ILE A 216 12.30 -56.55 5.39
CA ILE A 216 11.90 -55.45 6.27
C ILE A 216 11.61 -56.01 7.66
N GLU A 217 12.17 -55.43 8.69
CA GLU A 217 11.87 -55.73 10.10
C GLU A 217 11.52 -54.39 10.80
N ASN A 218 10.29 -54.34 11.39
CA ASN A 218 9.81 -53.11 12.06
C ASN A 218 9.89 -51.87 11.16
N GLY A 219 9.55 -52.00 9.88
CA GLY A 219 9.48 -50.94 8.88
C GLY A 219 10.82 -50.51 8.29
N LYS A 220 11.92 -51.18 8.64
CA LYS A 220 13.27 -50.89 8.14
C LYS A 220 13.88 -52.11 7.44
#